data_fef8fc39a942769048b9501484c98bbd
#
_entry.id   fef8fc39a942769048b9501484c98bbd
#
_cell.length_a   1.000
_cell.length_b   1.000
_cell.length_c   1.000
_cell.angle_alpha   90.00
_cell.angle_beta   90.00
_cell.angle_gamma   90.00
#
_symmetry.space_group_name_H-M   'P 1'
#
loop_
_entity.id
_entity.type
_entity.pdbx_description
1 polymer ?
#
loop_
_entity_poly.entity_id
_entity_poly.type
_entity_poly.pdbx_seq_one_letter_code
_entity_poly.pdbx_strand_id
1 'polypeptide(L)'
;MGVFVAEIRPRWSDMDAFGHVNHANTVTLLEEARVELLFGEGSRHGATAMGNGMVVARLVVDYHTPLVVDGTSVRVEIVVRELRAASFTLDYTVHSGRRESDAVVATAETLLVPYDRVAARPRRLTDAERDFLAGYRAGVRSA
;
A
#
# COMPACT_ATOMS: atom_id res chain seq x y z
N MET A 1 11.91 -8.45 -7.51
CA MET A 1 10.86 -7.65 -6.93
C MET A 1 10.21 -8.41 -5.78
N GLY A 2 9.04 -8.94 -5.83
CA GLY A 2 8.46 -9.66 -4.69
C GLY A 2 7.79 -8.72 -3.69
N VAL A 3 8.46 -8.36 -2.60
CA VAL A 3 7.87 -7.47 -1.59
C VAL A 3 8.32 -6.03 -1.86
N PHE A 4 7.36 -5.11 -1.92
CA PHE A 4 7.67 -3.69 -1.93
C PHE A 4 7.77 -3.20 -0.49
N VAL A 5 8.81 -2.43 -0.18
CA VAL A 5 9.04 -1.89 1.16
C VAL A 5 9.06 -0.37 1.06
N ALA A 6 8.21 0.28 1.85
CA ALA A 6 8.23 1.72 2.06
C ALA A 6 8.58 2.03 3.51
N GLU A 7 9.32 3.10 3.72
CA GLU A 7 9.54 3.67 5.04
C GLU A 7 8.67 4.92 5.16
N ILE A 8 7.67 4.87 6.03
CA ILE A 8 6.73 5.97 6.22
C ILE A 8 6.93 6.55 7.61
N ARG A 9 7.04 7.85 7.68
CA ARG A 9 7.20 8.54 8.95
C ARG A 9 5.85 9.04 9.46
N PRO A 10 5.34 8.50 10.58
CA PRO A 10 4.15 9.05 11.22
C PRO A 10 4.42 10.48 11.67
N ARG A 11 3.42 11.35 11.46
CA ARG A 11 3.49 12.74 11.88
C ARG A 11 2.96 12.88 13.32
N TRP A 12 3.41 13.91 13.99
CA TRP A 12 2.84 14.24 15.31
C TRP A 12 1.32 14.39 15.24
N SER A 13 0.80 14.98 14.16
CA SER A 13 -0.65 15.16 13.93
C SER A 13 -1.41 13.85 13.67
N ASP A 14 -0.71 12.74 13.43
CA ASP A 14 -1.34 11.42 13.29
C ASP A 14 -1.67 10.79 14.65
N MET A 15 -1.10 11.34 15.72
CA MET A 15 -1.25 10.85 17.08
C MET A 15 -2.57 11.33 17.69
N ASP A 16 -3.21 10.45 18.45
CA ASP A 16 -4.41 10.82 19.22
C ASP A 16 -4.04 11.25 20.66
N ALA A 17 -5.08 11.49 21.49
CA ALA A 17 -4.88 11.92 22.87
C ALA A 17 -4.14 10.90 23.74
N PHE A 18 -4.03 9.64 23.30
CA PHE A 18 -3.36 8.58 24.05
C PHE A 18 -1.91 8.39 23.64
N GLY A 19 -1.38 9.21 22.73
CA GLY A 19 0.00 9.11 22.26
C GLY A 19 0.22 8.05 21.19
N HIS A 20 -0.83 7.49 20.62
CA HIS A 20 -0.77 6.47 19.58
C HIS A 20 -1.23 7.04 18.24
N VAL A 21 -0.76 6.46 17.14
CA VAL A 21 -1.32 6.79 15.84
C VAL A 21 -2.79 6.40 15.85
N ASN A 22 -3.66 7.37 15.58
CA ASN A 22 -5.10 7.13 15.53
C ASN A 22 -5.40 6.07 14.47
N HIS A 23 -6.34 5.17 14.75
CA HIS A 23 -6.66 4.06 13.83
C HIS A 23 -7.02 4.54 12.42
N ALA A 24 -7.69 5.67 12.27
CA ALA A 24 -8.01 6.22 10.96
C ALA A 24 -6.75 6.74 10.24
N ASN A 25 -5.79 7.27 10.98
CA ASN A 25 -4.54 7.78 10.42
C ASN A 25 -3.58 6.65 10.01
N THR A 26 -3.71 5.46 10.58
CA THR A 26 -2.99 4.28 10.08
C THR A 26 -3.35 4.01 8.61
N VAL A 27 -4.60 4.20 8.24
CA VAL A 27 -5.04 4.07 6.84
C VAL A 27 -4.32 5.06 5.93
N THR A 28 -4.07 6.28 6.41
CA THR A 28 -3.30 7.28 5.66
C THR A 28 -1.85 6.82 5.44
N LEU A 29 -1.22 6.19 6.43
CA LEU A 29 0.13 5.64 6.26
C LEU A 29 0.15 4.54 5.20
N LEU A 30 -0.86 3.68 5.16
CA LEU A 30 -1.01 2.66 4.12
C LEU A 30 -1.15 3.30 2.75
N GLU A 31 -1.93 4.37 2.64
CA GLU A 31 -2.11 5.10 1.38
C GLU A 31 -0.79 5.70 0.90
N GLU A 32 -0.01 6.32 1.78
CA GLU A 32 1.29 6.87 1.43
C GLU A 32 2.23 5.80 0.87
N ALA A 33 2.27 4.63 1.50
CA ALA A 33 3.07 3.51 1.02
C ALA A 33 2.58 3.02 -0.36
N ARG A 34 1.28 2.95 -0.54
CA ARG A 34 0.67 2.54 -1.81
C ARG A 34 0.98 3.54 -2.93
N VAL A 35 0.96 4.82 -2.64
CA VAL A 35 1.32 5.87 -3.60
C VAL A 35 2.76 5.70 -4.07
N GLU A 36 3.68 5.41 -3.18
CA GLU A 36 5.08 5.16 -3.57
C GLU A 36 5.19 3.96 -4.52
N LEU A 37 4.44 2.89 -4.26
CA LEU A 37 4.45 1.72 -5.12
C LEU A 37 3.81 2.03 -6.48
N LEU A 38 2.57 2.49 -6.48
CA LEU A 38 1.78 2.56 -7.71
C LEU A 38 2.18 3.74 -8.59
N PHE A 39 2.39 4.91 -8.00
CA PHE A 39 2.68 6.12 -8.77
C PHE A 39 4.17 6.40 -8.86
N GLY A 40 4.94 6.02 -7.85
CA GLY A 40 6.40 6.14 -7.87
C GLY A 40 7.06 5.03 -8.69
N GLU A 41 7.09 3.82 -8.14
CA GLU A 41 7.71 2.67 -8.81
C GLU A 41 6.99 2.30 -10.10
N GLY A 42 5.66 2.37 -10.12
CA GLY A 42 4.87 2.08 -11.30
C GLY A 42 5.26 2.97 -12.48
N SER A 43 5.41 4.27 -12.24
CA SER A 43 5.83 5.21 -13.29
C SER A 43 7.25 4.94 -13.77
N ARG A 44 8.17 4.60 -12.88
CA ARG A 44 9.56 4.26 -13.25
C ARG A 44 9.66 3.00 -14.09
N HIS A 45 8.68 2.10 -13.98
CA HIS A 45 8.62 0.84 -14.72
C HIS A 45 7.57 0.83 -15.84
N GLY A 46 7.15 2.00 -16.30
CA GLY A 46 6.27 2.13 -17.46
C GLY A 46 4.77 2.00 -17.19
N ALA A 47 4.35 1.79 -15.95
CA ALA A 47 2.93 1.69 -15.59
C ALA A 47 2.33 3.07 -15.27
N THR A 48 2.49 4.01 -16.20
CA THR A 48 2.12 5.42 -15.99
C THR A 48 0.61 5.65 -15.93
N ALA A 49 -0.18 4.74 -16.51
CA ALA A 49 -1.64 4.85 -16.51
C ALA A 49 -2.26 4.76 -15.10
N MET A 50 -1.54 4.24 -14.11
CA MET A 50 -2.02 4.19 -12.73
C MET A 50 -2.32 5.57 -12.17
N GLY A 51 -1.62 6.61 -12.62
CA GLY A 51 -1.87 8.00 -12.24
C GLY A 51 -3.17 8.57 -12.79
N ASN A 52 -3.84 7.89 -13.72
CA ASN A 52 -5.07 8.38 -14.33
C ASN A 52 -6.31 8.17 -13.44
N GLY A 53 -6.25 7.28 -12.49
CA GLY A 53 -7.32 7.07 -11.53
C GLY A 53 -7.35 5.67 -10.96
N MET A 54 -7.63 5.59 -9.68
CA MET A 54 -7.73 4.34 -8.93
C MET A 54 -8.73 4.53 -7.81
N VAL A 55 -9.58 3.54 -7.58
CA VAL A 55 -10.60 3.59 -6.52
C VAL A 55 -10.35 2.44 -5.55
N VAL A 56 -10.42 2.73 -4.26
CA VAL A 56 -10.45 1.69 -3.23
C VAL A 56 -11.87 1.18 -3.11
N ALA A 57 -12.08 -0.07 -3.47
CA ALA A 57 -13.40 -0.71 -3.40
C ALA A 57 -13.63 -1.43 -2.07
N ARG A 58 -12.54 -1.84 -1.40
CA ARG A 58 -12.61 -2.52 -0.11
C ARG A 58 -11.33 -2.27 0.66
N LEU A 59 -11.46 -2.06 1.96
CA LEU A 59 -10.34 -1.89 2.87
C LEU A 59 -10.62 -2.70 4.13
N VAL A 60 -9.66 -3.52 4.54
CA VAL A 60 -9.69 -4.24 5.81
C VAL A 60 -8.40 -3.95 6.55
N VAL A 61 -8.49 -3.60 7.81
CA VAL A 61 -7.33 -3.38 8.68
C VAL A 61 -7.53 -4.15 9.96
N ASP A 62 -6.52 -4.95 10.32
CA ASP A 62 -6.44 -5.63 11.60
C ASP A 62 -5.36 -4.94 12.43
N TYR A 63 -5.75 -4.41 13.58
CA TYR A 63 -4.86 -3.71 14.49
C TYR A 63 -4.38 -4.69 15.58
N HIS A 64 -3.06 -4.90 15.65
CA HIS A 64 -2.47 -5.87 16.57
C HIS A 64 -1.96 -5.20 17.84
N THR A 65 -1.23 -4.10 17.70
CA THR A 65 -0.71 -3.32 18.82
C THR A 65 -0.74 -1.83 18.48
N PRO A 66 -0.81 -0.94 19.50
CA PRO A 66 -0.74 0.49 19.23
C PRO A 66 0.59 0.89 18.58
N LEU A 67 0.52 1.80 17.64
CA LEU A 67 1.69 2.40 17.00
C LEU A 67 2.00 3.73 17.67
N VAL A 68 3.21 3.86 18.19
CA VAL A 68 3.66 5.06 18.93
C VAL A 68 4.40 5.99 17.97
N VAL A 69 4.15 7.29 18.09
CA VAL A 69 4.88 8.32 17.34
C VAL A 69 6.09 8.73 18.19
N ASP A 70 7.26 8.27 17.79
CA ASP A 70 8.53 8.54 18.50
C ASP A 70 9.60 9.17 17.61
N GLY A 71 9.20 9.64 16.41
CA GLY A 71 10.13 10.19 15.42
C GLY A 71 10.78 9.16 14.52
N THR A 72 10.52 7.87 14.74
CA THR A 72 11.04 6.79 13.92
C THR A 72 10.10 6.48 12.77
N SER A 73 10.63 6.19 11.57
CA SER A 73 9.84 5.69 10.45
C SER A 73 9.40 4.26 10.72
N VAL A 74 8.27 3.89 10.14
CA VAL A 74 7.74 2.52 10.17
C VAL A 74 7.94 1.87 8.82
N ARG A 75 8.18 0.58 8.84
CA ARG A 75 8.30 -0.24 7.64
C ARG A 75 6.90 -0.70 7.22
N VAL A 76 6.51 -0.41 6.00
CA VAL A 76 5.28 -0.92 5.39
C VAL A 76 5.66 -1.81 4.23
N GLU A 77 5.28 -3.07 4.31
CA GLU A 77 5.51 -4.04 3.24
C GLU A 77 4.22 -4.23 2.47
N ILE A 78 4.33 -4.25 1.14
CA ILE A 78 3.18 -4.46 0.25
C ILE A 78 3.50 -5.60 -0.72
N VAL A 79 2.56 -6.53 -0.86
CA VAL A 79 2.57 -7.56 -1.90
C VAL A 79 1.23 -7.53 -2.63
N VAL A 80 1.26 -7.96 -3.89
CA VAL A 80 0.04 -8.19 -4.67
C VAL A 80 -0.42 -9.61 -4.38
N ARG A 81 -1.55 -9.74 -3.67
CA ARG A 81 -2.12 -11.06 -3.36
C ARG A 81 -2.90 -11.61 -4.54
N GLU A 82 -3.67 -10.77 -5.21
CA GLU A 82 -4.53 -11.18 -6.30
C GLU A 82 -4.48 -10.14 -7.43
N LEU A 83 -4.41 -10.63 -8.66
CA LEU A 83 -4.32 -9.79 -9.85
C LEU A 83 -5.35 -10.29 -10.85
N ARG A 84 -6.35 -9.46 -11.12
CA ARG A 84 -7.44 -9.74 -12.06
C ARG A 84 -7.39 -8.78 -13.25
N ALA A 85 -8.31 -8.94 -14.21
CA ALA A 85 -8.34 -8.11 -15.40
C ALA A 85 -8.65 -6.64 -15.12
N ALA A 86 -9.48 -6.36 -14.11
CA ALA A 86 -9.95 -5.01 -13.80
C ALA A 86 -9.89 -4.68 -12.32
N SER A 87 -9.09 -5.43 -11.54
CA SER A 87 -8.89 -5.17 -10.12
C SER A 87 -7.64 -5.89 -9.62
N PHE A 88 -7.13 -5.46 -8.48
CA PHE A 88 -6.05 -6.16 -7.79
C PHE A 88 -6.15 -5.94 -6.29
N THR A 89 -5.67 -6.91 -5.53
CA THR A 89 -5.67 -6.85 -4.06
C THR A 89 -4.24 -6.72 -3.57
N LEU A 90 -4.01 -5.72 -2.73
CA LEU A 90 -2.74 -5.52 -2.03
C LEU A 90 -2.88 -5.97 -0.59
N ASP A 91 -1.87 -6.68 -0.09
CA ASP A 91 -1.71 -7.00 1.32
C ASP A 91 -0.59 -6.15 1.91
N TYR A 92 -0.82 -5.62 3.10
CA TYR A 92 0.11 -4.74 3.80
C TYR A 92 0.50 -5.35 5.13
N THR A 93 1.77 -5.17 5.49
CA THR A 93 2.27 -5.45 6.84
C THR A 93 2.97 -4.20 7.36
N VAL A 94 2.52 -3.70 8.50
CA VAL A 94 3.08 -2.50 9.14
C VAL A 94 3.87 -2.93 10.37
N HIS A 95 5.15 -2.58 10.39
CA HIS A 95 6.05 -2.83 11.52
C HIS A 95 6.14 -1.59 12.41
N SER A 96 6.47 -1.80 13.68
CA SER A 96 6.60 -0.71 14.66
C SER A 96 7.80 0.22 14.42
N GLY A 97 8.75 -0.21 13.60
CA GLY A 97 9.95 0.53 13.26
C GLY A 97 10.44 0.17 11.86
N ARG A 98 11.70 0.51 11.57
CA ARG A 98 12.28 0.37 10.24
C ARG A 98 12.68 -1.06 9.87
N ARG A 99 12.83 -1.92 10.87
CA ARG A 99 13.42 -3.26 10.68
C ARG A 99 12.34 -4.28 10.37
N GLU A 100 12.68 -5.24 9.54
CA GLU A 100 11.82 -6.40 9.32
C GLU A 100 11.57 -7.18 10.62
N SER A 101 12.54 -7.15 11.54
CA SER A 101 12.44 -7.79 12.86
C SER A 101 11.61 -7.02 13.88
N ASP A 102 11.25 -5.77 13.60
CA ASP A 102 10.37 -4.99 14.46
C ASP A 102 8.96 -5.59 14.48
N ALA A 103 8.27 -5.45 15.59
CA ALA A 103 6.96 -6.06 15.79
C ALA A 103 5.95 -5.58 14.74
N VAL A 104 5.10 -6.50 14.29
CA VAL A 104 3.98 -6.17 13.40
C VAL A 104 2.87 -5.52 14.23
N VAL A 105 2.52 -4.29 13.89
CA VAL A 105 1.48 -3.51 14.60
C VAL A 105 0.14 -3.57 13.91
N ALA A 106 0.11 -3.79 12.60
CA ALA A 106 -1.12 -3.90 11.82
C ALA A 106 -0.87 -4.69 10.55
N THR A 107 -1.93 -5.33 10.08
CA THR A 107 -1.99 -5.92 8.74
C THR A 107 -3.22 -5.38 8.05
N ALA A 108 -3.19 -5.31 6.73
CA ALA A 108 -4.31 -4.75 5.99
C ALA A 108 -4.41 -5.37 4.60
N GLU A 109 -5.57 -5.17 3.97
CA GLU A 109 -5.76 -5.45 2.56
C GLU A 109 -6.61 -4.37 1.91
N THR A 110 -6.32 -4.09 0.65
CA THR A 110 -7.15 -3.20 -0.18
C THR A 110 -7.47 -3.88 -1.49
N LEU A 111 -8.73 -3.79 -1.90
CA LEU A 111 -9.15 -4.09 -3.27
C LEU A 111 -9.17 -2.79 -4.04
N LEU A 112 -8.37 -2.71 -5.09
CA LEU A 112 -8.21 -1.52 -5.92
C LEU A 112 -8.76 -1.77 -7.32
N VAL A 113 -9.45 -0.77 -7.85
CA VAL A 113 -10.06 -0.81 -9.17
C VAL A 113 -9.54 0.37 -9.98
N PRO A 114 -8.85 0.12 -11.12
CA PRO A 114 -8.49 1.19 -12.05
C PRO A 114 -9.75 1.89 -12.53
N TYR A 115 -9.68 3.20 -12.62
CA TYR A 115 -10.85 4.03 -12.88
C TYR A 115 -10.54 5.06 -13.98
N ASP A 116 -11.47 5.19 -14.91
CA ASP A 116 -11.42 6.22 -15.93
C ASP A 116 -12.21 7.44 -15.43
N ARG A 117 -11.50 8.50 -15.05
CA ARG A 117 -12.11 9.72 -14.49
C ARG A 117 -12.94 10.49 -15.54
N VAL A 118 -12.60 10.38 -16.80
CA VAL A 118 -13.32 11.07 -17.89
C VAL A 118 -14.63 10.35 -18.16
N ALA A 119 -14.59 9.02 -18.34
CA ALA A 119 -15.78 8.21 -18.56
C ALA A 119 -16.58 7.94 -17.27
N ALA A 120 -15.98 8.25 -16.10
CA ALA A 120 -16.55 8.03 -14.77
C ALA A 120 -16.98 6.58 -14.53
N ARG A 121 -16.09 5.64 -14.85
CA ARG A 121 -16.34 4.20 -14.70
C ARG A 121 -15.05 3.40 -14.56
N PRO A 122 -15.11 2.17 -14.00
CA PRO A 122 -13.97 1.28 -13.95
C PRO A 122 -13.44 0.96 -15.35
N ARG A 123 -12.15 0.68 -15.43
CA ARG A 123 -11.47 0.23 -16.64
C ARG A 123 -10.65 -1.01 -16.36
N ARG A 124 -10.23 -1.70 -17.41
CA ARG A 124 -9.27 -2.80 -17.27
C ARG A 124 -7.86 -2.27 -17.01
N LEU A 125 -7.06 -3.07 -16.33
CA LEU A 125 -5.62 -2.83 -16.22
C LEU A 125 -5.00 -2.90 -17.62
N THR A 126 -4.07 -1.99 -17.89
CA THR A 126 -3.22 -2.08 -19.09
C THR A 126 -2.23 -3.23 -18.94
N ASP A 127 -1.65 -3.67 -20.06
CA ASP A 127 -0.61 -4.70 -20.02
C ASP A 127 0.60 -4.27 -19.17
N ALA A 128 1.01 -3.00 -19.30
CA ALA A 128 2.10 -2.46 -18.52
C ALA A 128 1.81 -2.46 -17.01
N GLU A 129 0.58 -2.13 -16.63
CA GLU A 129 0.15 -2.20 -15.24
C GLU A 129 0.16 -3.64 -14.72
N ARG A 130 -0.36 -4.57 -15.49
CA ARG A 130 -0.38 -5.98 -15.11
C ARG A 130 1.02 -6.55 -14.96
N ASP A 131 1.90 -6.25 -15.89
CA ASP A 131 3.30 -6.70 -15.85
C ASP A 131 4.02 -6.16 -14.62
N PHE A 132 3.83 -4.88 -14.33
CA PHE A 132 4.40 -4.25 -13.16
C PHE A 132 3.90 -4.90 -11.86
N LEU A 133 2.59 -5.05 -11.71
CA LEU A 133 1.98 -5.64 -10.52
C LEU A 133 2.35 -7.11 -10.35
N ALA A 134 2.49 -7.85 -11.44
CA ALA A 134 2.90 -9.25 -11.39
C ALA A 134 4.28 -9.43 -10.75
N GLY A 135 5.17 -8.45 -10.85
CA GLY A 135 6.48 -8.48 -10.21
C GLY A 135 6.42 -8.43 -8.68
N TYR A 136 5.31 -8.01 -8.11
CA TYR A 136 5.10 -7.93 -6.67
C TYR A 136 4.09 -8.94 -6.13
N ARG A 137 3.76 -9.95 -6.92
CA ARG A 137 2.86 -11.00 -6.43
C ARG A 137 3.49 -11.78 -5.30
N ALA A 138 2.66 -12.16 -4.32
CA ALA A 138 3.10 -13.00 -3.21
C ALA A 138 3.75 -14.28 -3.73
N GLY A 139 4.93 -14.62 -3.20
CA GLY A 139 5.68 -15.78 -3.64
C GLY A 139 6.64 -15.55 -4.81
N VAL A 140 6.61 -14.38 -5.47
CA VAL A 140 7.60 -14.03 -6.49
C VAL A 140 8.91 -13.66 -5.80
N ARG A 141 10.00 -14.33 -6.17
CA ARG A 141 11.31 -14.06 -5.60
C ARG A 141 12.02 -12.96 -6.35
N SER A 142 12.74 -12.14 -5.58
CA SER A 142 13.70 -11.20 -6.17
C SER A 142 14.81 -11.98 -6.85
N ALA A 143 15.13 -11.56 -8.06
CA ALA A 143 16.24 -12.17 -8.81
C ALA A 143 17.57 -11.64 -8.28
#